data_322d825e686dd79ff733854caa99e60d
#
_entry.id   322d825e686dd79ff733854caa99e60d
#
_cell.length_a   1.000
_cell.length_b   1.000
_cell.length_c   1.000
_cell.angle_alpha   90.00
_cell.angle_beta   90.00
_cell.angle_gamma   90.00
#
_symmetry.space_group_name_H-M   'P 1'
#
loop_
_entity.id
_entity.type
_entity.pdbx_description
1 polymer ?
#
loop_
_entity_poly.entity_id
_entity_poly.type
_entity_poly.pdbx_seq_one_letter_code
_entity_poly.pdbx_strand_id
1 'polypeptide(L)'
;MAEALVDFHCHLDLFPDFEELVRECDAAGLYTLAVTTTPRAWRRNHNLASATRHVRAALGLHPQLVADHGDEIALFEALLPETRYVGEVGLDAGPARFRSLERQREVFRRVLVACASAGDKVLSVHSVRAATLVLDMVEAHLPRGRSNVVLHWFSGSKAEARRAVD
;
A
#
# COMPACT_ATOMS: atom_id res chain seq x y z
N MET A 1 -24.59 -15.06 13.18
CA MET A 1 -23.12 -15.04 12.96
C MET A 1 -22.67 -13.62 13.20
N ALA A 2 -21.63 -13.40 14.01
CA ALA A 2 -21.05 -12.06 14.15
C ALA A 2 -20.53 -11.60 12.78
N GLU A 3 -20.77 -10.34 12.41
CA GLU A 3 -20.21 -9.75 11.20
C GLU A 3 -18.70 -9.73 11.31
N ALA A 4 -18.00 -10.18 10.26
CA ALA A 4 -16.55 -10.12 10.22
C ALA A 4 -16.13 -8.65 10.02
N LEU A 5 -15.31 -8.13 10.92
CA LEU A 5 -14.72 -6.80 10.79
C LEU A 5 -13.47 -6.87 9.92
N VAL A 6 -13.29 -5.84 9.09
CA VAL A 6 -12.11 -5.72 8.21
C VAL A 6 -11.48 -4.35 8.40
N ASP A 7 -10.22 -4.33 8.79
CA ASP A 7 -9.35 -3.15 8.73
C ASP A 7 -8.43 -3.29 7.52
N PHE A 8 -8.72 -2.54 6.46
CA PHE A 8 -7.99 -2.64 5.21
C PHE A 8 -6.70 -1.80 5.16
N HIS A 9 -6.39 -1.06 6.22
CA HIS A 9 -5.18 -0.24 6.27
C HIS A 9 -4.76 0.11 7.70
N CYS A 10 -3.80 -0.61 8.23
CA CYS A 10 -3.25 -0.35 9.55
C CYS A 10 -1.72 -0.47 9.57
N HIS A 11 -1.04 0.52 10.15
CA HIS A 11 0.40 0.48 10.36
C HIS A 11 0.72 -0.17 11.72
N LEU A 12 0.48 -1.46 11.86
CA LEU A 12 0.71 -2.19 13.11
C LEU A 12 2.17 -2.09 13.58
N ASP A 13 3.12 -2.08 12.65
CA ASP A 13 4.56 -2.05 12.92
C ASP A 13 5.08 -0.70 13.46
N LEU A 14 4.25 0.32 13.49
CA LEU A 14 4.57 1.60 14.12
C LEU A 14 4.20 1.65 15.61
N PHE A 15 3.53 0.62 16.13
CA PHE A 15 3.23 0.52 17.56
C PHE A 15 4.36 -0.20 18.31
N PRO A 16 4.67 0.20 19.57
CA PRO A 16 5.75 -0.42 20.36
C PRO A 16 5.52 -1.93 20.61
N ASP A 17 4.27 -2.33 20.77
CA ASP A 17 3.78 -3.68 21.06
C ASP A 17 3.27 -4.43 19.82
N PHE A 18 3.84 -4.09 18.66
CA PHE A 18 3.46 -4.61 17.34
C PHE A 18 3.16 -6.12 17.30
N GLU A 19 4.04 -6.94 17.92
CA GLU A 19 3.87 -8.41 17.88
C GLU A 19 2.65 -8.87 18.68
N GLU A 20 2.33 -8.18 19.77
CA GLU A 20 1.14 -8.44 20.57
C GLU A 20 -0.12 -8.01 19.83
N LEU A 21 -0.12 -6.81 19.24
CA LEU A 21 -1.24 -6.32 18.43
C LEU A 21 -1.57 -7.25 17.26
N VAL A 22 -0.58 -7.83 16.60
CA VAL A 22 -0.82 -8.83 15.54
C VAL A 22 -1.56 -10.04 16.11
N ARG A 23 -1.16 -10.54 17.29
CA ARG A 23 -1.85 -11.66 17.96
C ARG A 23 -3.27 -11.29 18.42
N GLU A 24 -3.45 -10.09 18.94
CA GLU A 24 -4.77 -9.58 19.37
C GLU A 24 -5.74 -9.43 18.19
N CYS A 25 -5.30 -8.85 17.07
CA CYS A 25 -6.10 -8.78 15.85
C CYS A 25 -6.54 -10.18 15.38
N ASP A 26 -5.62 -11.14 15.38
CA ASP A 26 -5.92 -12.50 14.98
C ASP A 26 -6.89 -13.20 15.94
N ALA A 27 -6.67 -13.07 17.26
CA ALA A 27 -7.53 -13.64 18.29
C ALA A 27 -8.95 -13.04 18.28
N ALA A 28 -9.07 -11.74 17.96
CA ALA A 28 -10.35 -11.05 17.80
C ALA A 28 -11.08 -11.41 16.50
N GLY A 29 -10.45 -12.15 15.59
CA GLY A 29 -11.01 -12.44 14.26
C GLY A 29 -11.10 -11.21 13.35
N LEU A 30 -10.30 -10.18 13.62
CA LEU A 30 -10.24 -8.95 12.84
C LEU A 30 -9.37 -9.15 11.60
N TYR A 31 -9.97 -9.12 10.43
CA TYR A 31 -9.21 -9.17 9.17
C TYR A 31 -8.45 -7.85 8.98
N THR A 32 -7.14 -7.91 9.13
CA THR A 32 -6.28 -6.71 9.12
C THR A 32 -5.25 -6.77 7.99
N LEU A 33 -5.19 -5.73 7.17
CA LEU A 33 -4.09 -5.51 6.25
C LEU A 33 -3.05 -4.60 6.91
N ALA A 34 -1.97 -5.20 7.42
CA ALA A 34 -0.85 -4.50 8.00
C ALA A 34 0.05 -3.97 6.87
N VAL A 35 -0.06 -2.68 6.56
CA VAL A 35 0.74 -2.03 5.53
C VAL A 35 2.10 -1.61 6.09
N THR A 36 3.15 -1.71 5.28
CA THR A 36 4.50 -1.28 5.67
C THR A 36 4.90 0.02 4.98
N THR A 37 5.82 0.75 5.59
CA THR A 37 6.28 2.05 5.08
C THR A 37 7.53 1.94 4.22
N THR A 38 8.33 0.87 4.40
CA THR A 38 9.53 0.60 3.60
C THR A 38 9.65 -0.88 3.26
N PRO A 39 10.28 -1.24 2.12
CA PRO A 39 10.48 -2.63 1.73
C PRO A 39 11.27 -3.45 2.76
N ARG A 40 12.24 -2.83 3.43
CA ARG A 40 13.06 -3.50 4.48
C ARG A 40 12.24 -3.95 5.69
N ALA A 41 11.15 -3.24 6.02
CA ALA A 41 10.27 -3.60 7.14
C ALA A 41 9.38 -4.82 6.82
N TRP A 42 9.11 -5.08 5.53
CA TRP A 42 8.10 -6.05 5.11
C TRP A 42 8.40 -7.48 5.58
N ARG A 43 9.65 -7.93 5.51
CA ARG A 43 9.99 -9.34 5.85
C ARG A 43 9.58 -9.71 7.28
N ARG A 44 9.85 -8.85 8.27
CA ARG A 44 9.45 -9.06 9.67
C ARG A 44 7.92 -9.10 9.79
N ASN A 45 7.24 -8.13 9.18
CA ASN A 45 5.78 -8.04 9.17
C ASN A 45 5.14 -9.28 8.52
N HIS A 46 5.68 -9.71 7.38
CA HIS A 46 5.21 -10.87 6.65
C HIS A 46 5.35 -12.16 7.47
N ASN A 47 6.49 -12.37 8.11
CA ASN A 47 6.74 -13.56 8.92
C ASN A 47 5.75 -13.65 10.10
N LEU A 48 5.49 -12.53 10.79
CA LEU A 48 4.51 -12.49 11.87
C LEU A 48 3.09 -12.73 11.38
N ALA A 49 2.68 -12.05 10.31
CA ALA A 49 1.35 -12.19 9.72
C ALA A 49 1.11 -13.61 9.17
N SER A 50 2.13 -14.27 8.62
CA SER A 50 2.04 -15.63 8.08
C SER A 50 1.68 -16.69 9.14
N ALA A 51 1.94 -16.41 10.41
CA ALA A 51 1.56 -17.28 11.52
C ALA A 51 0.09 -17.08 11.97
N THR A 52 -0.65 -16.15 11.36
CA THR A 52 -2.03 -15.79 11.72
C THR A 52 -3.04 -16.16 10.62
N ARG A 53 -4.31 -16.23 11.03
CA ARG A 53 -5.42 -16.49 10.10
C ARG A 53 -5.98 -15.20 9.49
N HIS A 54 -6.00 -14.09 10.23
CA HIS A 54 -6.73 -12.88 9.90
C HIS A 54 -5.85 -11.69 9.54
N VAL A 55 -4.55 -11.70 9.87
CA VAL A 55 -3.63 -10.61 9.51
C VAL A 55 -2.85 -10.93 8.24
N ARG A 56 -2.69 -9.94 7.37
CA ARG A 56 -1.85 -10.02 6.17
C ARG A 56 -0.93 -8.81 6.12
N ALA A 57 0.33 -9.00 5.71
CA ALA A 57 1.28 -7.92 5.52
C ALA A 57 1.31 -7.46 4.07
N ALA A 58 1.29 -6.14 3.84
CA ALA A 58 1.45 -5.54 2.53
C ALA A 58 2.85 -4.94 2.36
N LEU A 59 3.45 -5.17 1.19
CA LEU A 59 4.75 -4.65 0.82
C LEU A 59 4.64 -3.18 0.41
N GLY A 60 5.23 -2.28 1.18
CA GLY A 60 5.12 -0.84 0.99
C GLY A 60 6.43 -0.14 0.66
N LEU A 61 6.28 1.01 0.01
CA LEU A 61 7.27 2.08 -0.08
C LEU A 61 6.49 3.40 -0.05
N HIS A 62 6.32 3.91 1.16
CA HIS A 62 5.43 5.02 1.46
C HIS A 62 5.90 6.32 0.80
N PRO A 63 5.03 7.08 0.11
CA PRO A 63 5.43 8.28 -0.64
C PRO A 63 6.14 9.32 0.23
N GLN A 64 5.76 9.46 1.50
CA GLN A 64 6.40 10.41 2.41
C GLN A 64 7.86 10.06 2.75
N LEU A 65 8.27 8.82 2.53
CA LEU A 65 9.63 8.33 2.80
C LEU A 65 10.50 8.21 1.54
N VAL A 66 9.92 8.45 0.36
CA VAL A 66 10.65 8.28 -0.92
C VAL A 66 11.87 9.19 -1.04
N ALA A 67 11.88 10.36 -0.40
CA ALA A 67 13.06 11.24 -0.39
C ALA A 67 14.31 10.51 0.14
N ASP A 68 14.15 9.71 1.19
CA ASP A 68 15.25 9.05 1.91
C ASP A 68 15.37 7.56 1.56
N HIS A 69 14.27 6.92 1.16
CA HIS A 69 14.19 5.47 0.95
C HIS A 69 13.80 5.07 -0.50
N GLY A 70 13.70 6.03 -1.42
CA GLY A 70 13.29 5.75 -2.81
C GLY A 70 14.18 4.74 -3.54
N ASP A 71 15.43 4.61 -3.14
CA ASP A 71 16.37 3.65 -3.72
C ASP A 71 16.05 2.20 -3.32
N GLU A 72 15.23 1.98 -2.29
CA GLU A 72 14.74 0.65 -1.92
C GLU A 72 13.73 0.07 -2.94
N ILE A 73 13.40 0.81 -3.98
CA ILE A 73 12.51 0.29 -5.04
C ILE A 73 13.04 -1.00 -5.69
N ALA A 74 14.36 -1.19 -5.77
CA ALA A 74 14.91 -2.44 -6.26
C ALA A 74 14.64 -3.62 -5.30
N LEU A 75 14.68 -3.37 -3.99
CA LEU A 75 14.29 -4.36 -2.98
C LEU A 75 12.78 -4.64 -3.03
N PHE A 76 11.96 -3.60 -3.22
CA PHE A 76 10.52 -3.77 -3.43
C PHE A 76 10.24 -4.71 -4.60
N GLU A 77 10.84 -4.47 -5.75
CA GLU A 77 10.67 -5.30 -6.95
C GLU A 77 11.10 -6.76 -6.73
N ALA A 78 12.18 -6.97 -5.98
CA ALA A 78 12.68 -8.30 -5.64
C ALA A 78 11.73 -9.07 -4.69
N LEU A 79 11.05 -8.37 -3.77
CA LEU A 79 10.13 -8.96 -2.79
C LEU A 79 8.70 -9.14 -3.34
N LEU A 80 8.32 -8.40 -4.38
CA LEU A 80 6.95 -8.38 -4.91
C LEU A 80 6.39 -9.77 -5.29
N PRO A 81 7.18 -10.74 -5.82
CA PRO A 81 6.67 -12.08 -6.10
C PRO A 81 6.18 -12.86 -4.87
N GLU A 82 6.65 -12.49 -3.68
CA GLU A 82 6.35 -13.22 -2.44
C GLU A 82 5.03 -12.77 -1.78
N THR A 83 4.39 -11.71 -2.28
CA THR A 83 3.15 -11.18 -1.70
C THR A 83 2.10 -10.87 -2.74
N ARG A 84 0.83 -11.05 -2.35
CA ARG A 84 -0.33 -10.53 -3.08
C ARG A 84 -0.63 -9.08 -2.73
N TYR A 85 -0.28 -8.63 -1.52
CA TYR A 85 -0.68 -7.34 -0.98
C TYR A 85 0.45 -6.31 -1.08
N VAL A 86 0.13 -5.16 -1.62
CA VAL A 86 1.05 -4.03 -1.83
C VAL A 86 0.50 -2.81 -1.09
N GLY A 87 1.34 -2.18 -0.28
CA GLY A 87 0.94 -0.98 0.47
C GLY A 87 1.79 -0.74 1.74
N GLU A 88 1.94 0.51 2.12
CA GLU A 88 1.38 1.69 1.49
C GLU A 88 2.31 2.18 0.37
N VAL A 89 1.75 2.52 -0.77
CA VAL A 89 2.44 3.11 -1.93
C VAL A 89 1.61 4.28 -2.45
N GLY A 90 2.11 5.08 -3.36
CA GLY A 90 1.32 6.16 -3.96
C GLY A 90 1.99 7.52 -3.97
N LEU A 91 1.20 8.60 -3.83
CA LEU A 91 1.66 9.98 -3.91
C LEU A 91 1.14 10.84 -2.76
N ASP A 92 2.01 11.71 -2.23
CA ASP A 92 1.68 12.78 -1.29
C ASP A 92 2.14 14.13 -1.87
N ALA A 93 1.19 14.95 -2.34
CA ALA A 93 1.43 16.30 -2.82
C ALA A 93 1.21 17.37 -1.74
N GLY A 94 1.20 16.99 -0.46
CA GLY A 94 1.15 17.93 0.65
C GLY A 94 2.37 18.86 0.68
N PRO A 95 2.25 20.06 1.26
CA PRO A 95 3.32 21.08 1.21
C PRO A 95 4.67 20.57 1.74
N ALA A 96 4.66 19.74 2.77
CA ALA A 96 5.87 19.17 3.36
C ALA A 96 6.56 18.13 2.46
N ARG A 97 5.84 17.56 1.49
CA ARG A 97 6.31 16.47 0.63
C ARG A 97 6.43 16.85 -0.84
N PHE A 98 5.99 18.03 -1.21
CA PHE A 98 5.96 18.51 -2.60
C PHE A 98 7.35 18.49 -3.27
N ARG A 99 8.43 18.76 -2.52
CA ARG A 99 9.79 18.74 -3.08
C ARG A 99 10.23 17.37 -3.60
N SER A 100 9.67 16.29 -3.06
CA SER A 100 9.97 14.91 -3.48
C SER A 100 8.96 14.36 -4.50
N LEU A 101 7.97 15.15 -4.95
CA LEU A 101 6.84 14.66 -5.75
C LEU A 101 7.28 13.97 -7.05
N GLU A 102 8.26 14.51 -7.77
CA GLU A 102 8.78 13.89 -9.00
C GLU A 102 9.45 12.53 -8.69
N ARG A 103 10.20 12.44 -7.59
CA ARG A 103 10.78 11.16 -7.16
C ARG A 103 9.69 10.18 -6.73
N GLN A 104 8.64 10.63 -6.05
CA GLN A 104 7.48 9.80 -5.71
C GLN A 104 6.80 9.25 -6.99
N ARG A 105 6.61 10.08 -8.01
CA ARG A 105 6.02 9.66 -9.30
C ARG A 105 6.89 8.60 -10.00
N GLU A 106 8.21 8.78 -10.01
CA GLU A 106 9.13 7.79 -10.58
C GLU A 106 9.00 6.43 -9.86
N VAL A 107 9.05 6.44 -8.52
CA VAL A 107 8.93 5.23 -7.69
C VAL A 107 7.56 4.59 -7.88
N PHE A 108 6.47 5.37 -7.79
CA PHE A 108 5.12 4.85 -7.93
C PHE A 108 4.87 4.26 -9.33
N ARG A 109 5.40 4.87 -10.39
CA ARG A 109 5.36 4.29 -11.74
C ARG A 109 6.01 2.91 -11.78
N ARG A 110 7.19 2.74 -11.18
CA ARG A 110 7.87 1.44 -11.11
C ARG A 110 7.04 0.41 -10.35
N VAL A 111 6.44 0.79 -9.21
CA VAL A 111 5.52 -0.07 -8.45
C VAL A 111 4.36 -0.54 -9.33
N LEU A 112 3.69 0.38 -10.03
CA LEU A 112 2.54 0.05 -10.89
C LEU A 112 2.94 -0.88 -12.03
N VAL A 113 4.06 -0.61 -12.72
CA VAL A 113 4.57 -1.46 -13.79
C VAL A 113 4.93 -2.87 -13.29
N ALA A 114 5.58 -2.96 -12.13
CA ALA A 114 5.91 -4.24 -11.52
C ALA A 114 4.63 -5.03 -11.12
N CYS A 115 3.64 -4.35 -10.53
CA CYS A 115 2.35 -4.95 -10.20
C CYS A 115 1.58 -5.40 -11.46
N ALA A 116 1.59 -4.60 -12.53
CA ALA A 116 0.99 -4.97 -13.80
C ALA A 116 1.63 -6.22 -14.41
N SER A 117 2.95 -6.33 -14.34
CA SER A 117 3.68 -7.51 -14.80
C SER A 117 3.36 -8.75 -13.96
N ALA A 118 3.40 -8.64 -12.63
CA ALA A 118 3.13 -9.73 -11.72
C ALA A 118 1.65 -10.19 -11.76
N GLY A 119 0.72 -9.25 -11.88
CA GLY A 119 -0.74 -9.53 -11.85
C GLY A 119 -1.25 -9.94 -10.46
N ASP A 120 -2.57 -9.96 -10.32
CA ASP A 120 -3.31 -10.39 -9.11
C ASP A 120 -2.84 -9.73 -7.80
N LYS A 121 -2.43 -8.47 -7.87
CA LYS A 121 -2.07 -7.70 -6.68
C LYS A 121 -3.27 -6.91 -6.15
N VAL A 122 -3.25 -6.63 -4.85
CA VAL A 122 -4.19 -5.72 -4.17
C VAL A 122 -3.37 -4.60 -3.58
N LEU A 123 -3.57 -3.37 -4.09
CA LEU A 123 -2.78 -2.22 -3.72
C LEU A 123 -3.57 -1.29 -2.79
N SER A 124 -2.97 -0.94 -1.65
CA SER A 124 -3.44 0.17 -0.80
C SER A 124 -2.64 1.42 -1.14
N VAL A 125 -3.32 2.42 -1.71
CA VAL A 125 -2.66 3.56 -2.38
C VAL A 125 -2.96 4.88 -1.67
N HIS A 126 -1.91 5.53 -1.20
CA HIS A 126 -1.92 6.88 -0.64
C HIS A 126 -2.16 7.93 -1.73
N SER A 127 -3.08 8.87 -1.48
CA SER A 127 -3.47 9.85 -2.51
C SER A 127 -3.65 11.28 -1.97
N VAL A 128 -2.96 11.65 -0.90
CA VAL A 128 -3.13 12.96 -0.25
C VAL A 128 -2.78 14.11 -1.19
N ARG A 129 -3.80 14.96 -1.49
CA ARG A 129 -3.71 16.08 -2.46
C ARG A 129 -3.19 15.67 -3.85
N ALA A 130 -3.30 14.39 -4.20
CA ALA A 130 -2.75 13.81 -5.41
C ALA A 130 -3.74 12.88 -6.13
N ALA A 131 -5.04 12.95 -5.83
CA ALA A 131 -6.05 12.02 -6.37
C ALA A 131 -6.01 11.95 -7.90
N THR A 132 -6.05 13.09 -8.62
CA THR A 132 -5.96 13.12 -10.08
C THR A 132 -4.68 12.46 -10.58
N LEU A 133 -3.51 12.82 -9.99
CA LEU A 133 -2.21 12.26 -10.42
C LEU A 133 -2.14 10.74 -10.19
N VAL A 134 -2.66 10.27 -9.07
CA VAL A 134 -2.72 8.82 -8.77
C VAL A 134 -3.58 8.10 -9.80
N LEU A 135 -4.78 8.62 -10.10
CA LEU A 135 -5.69 8.03 -11.08
C LEU A 135 -5.06 8.02 -12.48
N ASP A 136 -4.44 9.13 -12.91
CA ASP A 136 -3.73 9.23 -14.19
C ASP A 136 -2.64 8.16 -14.32
N MET A 137 -1.86 7.96 -13.26
CA MET A 137 -0.78 6.98 -13.25
C MET A 137 -1.28 5.55 -13.20
N VAL A 138 -2.34 5.27 -12.43
CA VAL A 138 -2.98 3.94 -12.38
C VAL A 138 -3.52 3.58 -13.76
N GLU A 139 -4.27 4.47 -14.40
CA GLU A 139 -4.81 4.22 -15.75
C GLU A 139 -3.72 4.02 -16.80
N ALA A 140 -2.61 4.78 -16.69
CA ALA A 140 -1.51 4.70 -17.65
C ALA A 140 -0.64 3.43 -17.49
N HIS A 141 -0.51 2.88 -16.28
CA HIS A 141 0.51 1.87 -15.99
C HIS A 141 -0.01 0.56 -15.41
N LEU A 142 -1.28 0.51 -14.99
CA LEU A 142 -1.89 -0.69 -14.42
C LEU A 142 -3.16 -1.07 -15.23
N PRO A 143 -3.04 -1.94 -16.24
CA PRO A 143 -4.18 -2.31 -17.07
C PRO A 143 -5.31 -2.92 -16.22
N ARG A 144 -6.56 -2.60 -16.59
CA ARG A 144 -7.76 -3.12 -15.92
C ARG A 144 -7.74 -4.63 -15.82
N GLY A 145 -8.19 -5.14 -14.70
CA GLY A 145 -8.25 -6.57 -14.41
C GLY A 145 -6.91 -7.23 -14.06
N ARG A 146 -5.79 -6.48 -14.10
CA ARG A 146 -4.49 -7.02 -13.68
C ARG A 146 -4.30 -7.02 -12.17
N SER A 147 -4.85 -6.02 -11.49
CA SER A 147 -4.75 -5.87 -10.04
C SER A 147 -5.93 -5.02 -9.53
N ASN A 148 -6.17 -5.04 -8.21
CA ASN A 148 -7.18 -4.22 -7.57
C ASN A 148 -6.51 -3.07 -6.82
N VAL A 149 -7.10 -1.87 -6.92
CA VAL A 149 -6.60 -0.67 -6.24
C VAL A 149 -7.61 -0.20 -5.21
N VAL A 150 -7.16 0.04 -4.00
CA VAL A 150 -7.94 0.67 -2.92
C VAL A 150 -7.27 2.00 -2.59
N LEU A 151 -7.99 3.09 -2.80
CA LEU A 151 -7.48 4.42 -2.50
C LEU A 151 -7.62 4.68 -0.99
N HIS A 152 -6.48 4.79 -0.32
CA HIS A 152 -6.40 5.17 1.08
C HIS A 152 -6.31 6.69 1.20
N TRP A 153 -6.96 7.23 2.25
CA TRP A 153 -7.01 8.68 2.51
C TRP A 153 -7.45 9.51 1.29
N PHE A 154 -8.46 8.98 0.61
CA PHE A 154 -8.98 9.64 -0.59
C PHE A 154 -9.70 10.95 -0.22
N SER A 155 -9.16 12.06 -0.70
CA SER A 155 -9.72 13.41 -0.51
C SER A 155 -10.11 14.08 -1.85
N GLY A 156 -10.32 13.27 -2.88
CA GLY A 156 -10.71 13.73 -4.20
C GLY A 156 -12.16 14.20 -4.30
N SER A 157 -12.49 14.81 -5.44
CA SER A 157 -13.82 15.24 -5.80
C SER A 157 -14.76 14.06 -6.10
N LYS A 158 -16.07 14.33 -6.17
CA LYS A 158 -17.05 13.34 -6.64
C LYS A 158 -16.78 12.80 -8.05
N ALA A 159 -16.21 13.65 -8.94
CA ALA A 159 -15.84 13.23 -10.28
C ALA A 159 -14.67 12.24 -10.25
N GLU A 160 -13.65 12.51 -9.44
CA GLU A 160 -12.52 11.59 -9.24
C GLU A 160 -12.95 10.29 -8.56
N ALA A 161 -13.88 10.34 -7.59
CA ALA A 161 -14.44 9.14 -6.98
C ALA A 161 -15.18 8.25 -8.01
N ARG A 162 -15.96 8.84 -8.93
CA ARG A 162 -16.58 8.10 -10.02
C ARG A 162 -15.55 7.46 -10.94
N ARG A 163 -14.56 8.24 -11.35
CA ARG A 163 -13.45 7.75 -12.18
C ARG A 163 -12.70 6.58 -11.53
N ALA A 164 -12.58 6.59 -10.20
CA ALA A 164 -11.88 5.54 -9.47
C ALA A 164 -12.65 4.19 -9.43
N VAL A 165 -13.98 4.20 -9.59
CA VAL A 165 -14.82 2.98 -9.57
C VAL A 165 -15.16 2.45 -10.97
N ASP A 166 -14.98 3.28 -12.00
CA ASP A 166 -15.15 2.91 -13.42
C ASP A 166 -13.97 2.10 -13.94
#